data_00b76be888a164743c6636901285669d
#
_entry.id   00b76be888a164743c6636901285669d
#
_cell.length_a   1.000
_cell.length_b   1.000
_cell.length_c   1.000
_cell.angle_alpha   90.00
_cell.angle_beta   90.00
_cell.angle_gamma   90.00
#
_symmetry.space_group_name_H-M   'P 1'
#
loop_
_entity.id
_entity.type
_entity.pdbx_description
1 polymer ?
#
loop_
_entity_poly.entity_id
_entity_poly.type
_entity_poly.pdbx_seq_one_letter_code
_entity_poly.pdbx_strand_id
1 'polypeptide(L)'
;MIAKEYESVLKNHLSHAQYLLLVLLIGVLQTVKDVKLEHIAEALPLPILFESRRRKLQRFLDWQPLNIETCWWPWLKSLIAQHWPPKAVLYVALDRTSWSCINILMVSVIWNHRAWPIYWTLLDKKGSSNLAEQTTILLKVIQFLEGYKVVVLGDREFCSPKLGKWLCEQKVYFCLRQKQNTNVQQDSVWLELRELGLTPGMSLFLNEVNVTKQQGFGTFNVACKWKRKYRGFAPDEAWYILTNFTSVEESIKSYQKRFCIEEMFRDLKEGGYSLEAAKVEGDRLHRLILLIAIAYVTASLEGKTIQKMGLQKYVARPEKEKKQTRRHSSFYIGLHAHRWVSQWQNQQEIVQEIMQINRHKLPYYRKGLRAMELIQSTL
;
A
#
# COMPACT_ATOMS: atom_id res chain seq x y z
N MET A 1 1.61 15.29 -10.80
CA MET A 1 1.59 16.56 -10.01
C MET A 1 0.67 16.36 -8.81
N ILE A 2 0.99 16.89 -7.63
CA ILE A 2 0.11 16.80 -6.45
C ILE A 2 -1.24 17.44 -6.81
N ALA A 3 -2.35 16.75 -6.53
CA ALA A 3 -3.68 17.23 -6.88
C ALA A 3 -3.93 18.63 -6.27
N LYS A 4 -4.56 19.53 -7.05
CA LYS A 4 -4.82 20.92 -6.63
C LYS A 4 -5.58 21.02 -5.28
N GLU A 5 -6.44 20.05 -5.00
CA GLU A 5 -7.19 19.96 -3.74
C GLU A 5 -6.26 19.72 -2.53
N TYR A 6 -5.18 18.98 -2.72
CA TYR A 6 -4.17 18.74 -1.68
C TYR A 6 -3.24 19.94 -1.50
N GLU A 7 -3.03 20.72 -2.55
CA GLU A 7 -2.25 21.97 -2.49
C GLU A 7 -2.76 22.93 -1.43
N SER A 8 -4.09 23.17 -1.39
CA SER A 8 -4.70 24.06 -0.42
C SER A 8 -4.48 23.61 1.04
N VAL A 9 -4.58 22.29 1.28
CA VAL A 9 -4.36 21.70 2.60
C VAL A 9 -2.90 21.83 3.03
N LEU A 10 -1.96 21.49 2.14
CA LEU A 10 -0.53 21.59 2.44
C LEU A 10 -0.05 23.01 2.67
N LYS A 11 -0.57 23.97 1.89
CA LYS A 11 -0.21 25.40 2.06
C LYS A 11 -0.61 25.98 3.42
N ASN A 12 -1.55 25.37 4.11
CA ASN A 12 -1.91 25.79 5.48
C ASN A 12 -0.89 25.34 6.53
N HIS A 13 -0.08 24.31 6.22
CA HIS A 13 0.87 23.71 7.18
C HIS A 13 2.34 23.89 6.75
N LEU A 14 2.58 24.14 5.46
CA LEU A 14 3.90 24.32 4.88
C LEU A 14 4.10 25.77 4.44
N SER A 15 5.29 26.33 4.68
CA SER A 15 5.66 27.55 3.95
C SER A 15 5.68 27.28 2.45
N HIS A 16 5.52 28.32 1.64
CA HIS A 16 5.54 28.18 0.19
C HIS A 16 6.82 27.49 -0.33
N ALA A 17 7.98 27.81 0.22
CA ALA A 17 9.25 27.18 -0.13
C ALA A 17 9.29 25.69 0.22
N GLN A 18 8.72 25.29 1.35
CA GLN A 18 8.62 23.88 1.78
C GLN A 18 7.64 23.11 0.90
N TYR A 19 6.50 23.71 0.56
CA TYR A 19 5.55 23.13 -0.38
C TYR A 19 6.20 22.88 -1.76
N LEU A 20 6.87 23.88 -2.33
CA LEU A 20 7.57 23.72 -3.61
C LEU A 20 8.64 22.62 -3.55
N LEU A 21 9.40 22.54 -2.45
CA LEU A 21 10.39 21.48 -2.27
C LEU A 21 9.72 20.09 -2.18
N LEU A 22 8.60 19.97 -1.48
CA LEU A 22 7.82 18.74 -1.43
C LEU A 22 7.39 18.30 -2.83
N VAL A 23 6.82 19.21 -3.63
CA VAL A 23 6.39 18.93 -5.02
C VAL A 23 7.55 18.43 -5.86
N LEU A 24 8.69 19.12 -5.79
CA LEU A 24 9.91 18.69 -6.51
C LEU A 24 10.38 17.31 -6.08
N LEU A 25 10.40 17.03 -4.77
CA LEU A 25 10.82 15.72 -4.24
C LEU A 25 9.89 14.58 -4.68
N ILE A 26 8.58 14.81 -4.70
CA ILE A 26 7.63 13.82 -5.23
C ILE A 26 7.92 13.52 -6.71
N GLY A 27 8.11 14.54 -7.54
CA GLY A 27 8.47 14.37 -8.95
C GLY A 27 9.80 13.64 -9.15
N VAL A 28 10.81 13.98 -8.36
CA VAL A 28 12.11 13.30 -8.38
C VAL A 28 11.97 11.82 -7.99
N LEU A 29 11.23 11.49 -6.94
CA LEU A 29 10.99 10.10 -6.53
C LEU A 29 10.31 9.29 -7.64
N GLN A 30 9.34 9.87 -8.35
CA GLN A 30 8.64 9.20 -9.45
C GLN A 30 9.53 8.94 -10.67
N THR A 31 10.55 9.78 -10.90
CA THR A 31 11.46 9.64 -12.06
C THR A 31 12.68 8.78 -11.75
N VAL A 32 13.32 9.00 -10.60
CA VAL A 32 14.58 8.32 -10.20
C VAL A 32 14.32 6.90 -9.72
N LYS A 33 13.20 6.66 -9.04
CA LYS A 33 12.83 5.36 -8.45
C LYS A 33 13.85 4.85 -7.42
N ASP A 34 14.48 5.75 -6.71
CA ASP A 34 15.46 5.44 -5.68
C ASP A 34 15.31 6.43 -4.52
N VAL A 35 15.55 5.94 -3.32
CA VAL A 35 15.41 6.72 -2.07
C VAL A 35 16.73 7.07 -1.41
N LYS A 36 17.87 6.71 -2.02
CA LYS A 36 19.17 7.18 -1.54
C LYS A 36 19.23 8.70 -1.64
N LEU A 37 19.60 9.36 -0.53
CA LEU A 37 19.62 10.83 -0.49
C LEU A 37 20.57 11.42 -1.53
N GLU A 38 21.64 10.73 -1.84
CA GLU A 38 22.62 11.11 -2.87
C GLU A 38 21.94 11.14 -4.26
N HIS A 39 21.22 10.07 -4.62
CA HIS A 39 20.55 9.97 -5.92
C HIS A 39 19.39 10.98 -6.05
N ILE A 40 18.66 11.21 -4.95
CA ILE A 40 17.61 12.25 -4.92
C ILE A 40 18.25 13.64 -5.07
N ALA A 41 19.35 13.92 -4.35
CA ALA A 41 20.05 15.20 -4.42
C ALA A 41 20.70 15.45 -5.82
N GLU A 42 21.18 14.38 -6.45
CA GLU A 42 21.73 14.44 -7.82
C GLU A 42 20.66 14.84 -8.84
N ALA A 43 19.48 14.22 -8.73
CA ALA A 43 18.35 14.45 -9.63
C ALA A 43 17.53 15.70 -9.29
N LEU A 44 17.75 16.33 -8.13
CA LEU A 44 16.97 17.50 -7.71
C LEU A 44 17.32 18.71 -8.62
N PRO A 45 16.35 19.26 -9.39
CA PRO A 45 16.60 20.26 -10.42
C PRO A 45 16.79 21.68 -9.85
N LEU A 46 17.60 21.81 -8.78
CA LEU A 46 17.95 23.11 -8.21
C LEU A 46 19.33 23.51 -8.67
N PRO A 47 19.52 24.74 -9.24
CA PRO A 47 20.80 25.22 -9.77
C PRO A 47 21.75 25.68 -8.65
N ILE A 48 22.07 24.76 -7.73
CA ILE A 48 22.98 24.96 -6.60
C ILE A 48 23.92 23.77 -6.49
N LEU A 49 25.01 23.91 -5.73
CA LEU A 49 26.00 22.87 -5.53
C LEU A 49 25.35 21.57 -5.06
N PHE A 50 25.90 20.42 -5.48
CA PHE A 50 25.41 19.09 -5.08
C PHE A 50 25.27 18.97 -3.56
N GLU A 51 26.31 19.36 -2.82
CA GLU A 51 26.28 19.28 -1.35
C GLU A 51 25.22 20.20 -0.74
N SER A 52 24.92 21.34 -1.36
CA SER A 52 23.82 22.21 -0.93
C SER A 52 22.45 21.58 -1.15
N ARG A 53 22.26 20.85 -2.27
CA ARG A 53 21.04 20.07 -2.53
C ARG A 53 20.89 18.96 -1.50
N ARG A 54 21.97 18.21 -1.22
CA ARG A 54 21.98 17.13 -0.22
C ARG A 54 21.63 17.65 1.18
N ARG A 55 22.24 18.73 1.62
CA ARG A 55 21.95 19.37 2.92
C ARG A 55 20.51 19.92 2.98
N LYS A 56 19.99 20.47 1.89
CA LYS A 56 18.61 20.95 1.81
C LYS A 56 17.62 19.80 2.01
N LEU A 57 17.87 18.66 1.38
CA LEU A 57 17.09 17.45 1.54
C LEU A 57 17.14 16.92 3.00
N GLN A 58 18.32 16.85 3.59
CA GLN A 58 18.48 16.42 4.98
C GLN A 58 17.69 17.33 5.95
N ARG A 59 17.84 18.66 5.83
CA ARG A 59 17.08 19.62 6.65
C ARG A 59 15.57 19.48 6.48
N PHE A 60 15.11 19.16 5.26
CA PHE A 60 13.70 18.92 5.00
C PHE A 60 13.19 17.65 5.70
N LEU A 61 13.99 16.59 5.72
CA LEU A 61 13.67 15.37 6.44
C LEU A 61 13.84 15.50 7.97
N ASP A 62 14.58 16.48 8.47
CA ASP A 62 14.69 16.80 9.91
C ASP A 62 13.54 17.68 10.39
N TRP A 63 12.77 18.27 9.48
CA TRP A 63 11.74 19.24 9.82
C TRP A 63 10.51 18.56 10.45
N GLN A 64 10.28 18.80 11.74
CA GLN A 64 9.26 18.12 12.56
C GLN A 64 7.82 18.23 12.04
N PRO A 65 7.35 19.40 11.52
CA PRO A 65 6.01 19.50 10.98
C PRO A 65 5.73 18.63 9.75
N LEU A 66 6.75 18.07 9.09
CA LEU A 66 6.58 17.06 8.05
C LEU A 66 6.25 15.71 8.69
N ASN A 67 4.99 15.51 9.05
CA ASN A 67 4.52 14.30 9.73
C ASN A 67 3.20 13.77 9.12
N ILE A 68 2.78 12.60 9.55
CA ILE A 68 1.61 11.89 9.01
C ILE A 68 0.33 12.69 9.28
N GLU A 69 0.14 13.16 10.50
CA GLU A 69 -1.10 13.77 10.95
C GLU A 69 -1.36 15.12 10.27
N THR A 70 -0.32 15.92 10.04
CA THR A 70 -0.45 17.26 9.43
C THR A 70 -0.34 17.27 7.92
N CYS A 71 0.52 16.40 7.34
CA CYS A 71 0.81 16.45 5.91
C CYS A 71 0.16 15.32 5.09
N TRP A 72 -0.19 14.19 5.73
CA TRP A 72 -0.71 13.03 5.01
C TRP A 72 -2.20 12.79 5.25
N TRP A 73 -2.63 12.77 6.49
CA TRP A 73 -4.01 12.47 6.84
C TRP A 73 -5.04 13.40 6.22
N PRO A 74 -4.85 14.73 6.16
CA PRO A 74 -5.85 15.61 5.53
C PRO A 74 -6.11 15.25 4.08
N TRP A 75 -5.06 14.95 3.30
CA TRP A 75 -5.22 14.50 1.92
C TRP A 75 -5.80 13.10 1.83
N LEU A 76 -5.29 12.16 2.61
CA LEU A 76 -5.79 10.78 2.62
C LEU A 76 -7.28 10.75 3.01
N LYS A 77 -7.73 11.58 3.95
CA LYS A 77 -9.14 11.71 4.33
C LYS A 77 -10.00 12.19 3.16
N SER A 78 -9.54 13.19 2.43
CA SER A 78 -10.20 13.65 1.19
C SER A 78 -10.28 12.54 0.15
N LEU A 79 -9.17 11.81 -0.10
CA LEU A 79 -9.15 10.68 -1.03
C LEU A 79 -10.10 9.56 -0.62
N ILE A 80 -10.15 9.22 0.67
CA ILE A 80 -11.08 8.21 1.18
C ILE A 80 -12.52 8.66 0.93
N ALA A 81 -12.87 9.91 1.24
CA ALA A 81 -14.20 10.44 1.00
C ALA A 81 -14.61 10.46 -0.49
N GLN A 82 -13.65 10.65 -1.40
CA GLN A 82 -13.90 10.61 -2.86
C GLN A 82 -14.14 9.18 -3.39
N HIS A 83 -13.53 8.16 -2.74
CA HIS A 83 -13.56 6.79 -3.25
C HIS A 83 -14.56 5.88 -2.53
N TRP A 84 -14.99 6.25 -1.33
CA TRP A 84 -15.94 5.47 -0.54
C TRP A 84 -17.05 6.37 0.03
N PRO A 85 -18.32 6.00 -0.15
CA PRO A 85 -19.41 6.74 0.46
C PRO A 85 -19.35 6.64 2.00
N PRO A 86 -19.97 7.57 2.72
CA PRO A 86 -20.10 7.48 4.18
C PRO A 86 -20.66 6.12 4.63
N LYS A 87 -20.15 5.60 5.75
CA LYS A 87 -20.51 4.28 6.32
C LYS A 87 -20.11 3.07 5.44
N ALA A 88 -19.38 3.27 4.37
CA ALA A 88 -18.83 2.16 3.58
C ALA A 88 -17.91 1.26 4.42
N VAL A 89 -17.74 0.01 3.96
CA VAL A 89 -16.81 -0.92 4.57
C VAL A 89 -15.39 -0.67 4.04
N LEU A 90 -14.49 -0.29 4.92
CA LEU A 90 -13.07 -0.13 4.63
C LEU A 90 -12.29 -1.33 5.15
N TYR A 91 -11.56 -1.97 4.26
CA TYR A 91 -10.65 -3.05 4.61
C TYR A 91 -9.28 -2.45 4.90
N VAL A 92 -8.73 -2.77 6.05
CA VAL A 92 -7.48 -2.23 6.55
C VAL A 92 -6.53 -3.38 6.86
N ALA A 93 -5.40 -3.45 6.17
CA ALA A 93 -4.39 -4.45 6.43
C ALA A 93 -3.36 -3.93 7.44
N LEU A 94 -3.10 -4.72 8.48
CA LEU A 94 -1.99 -4.57 9.40
C LEU A 94 -0.92 -5.56 9.00
N ASP A 95 0.30 -5.08 8.74
CA ASP A 95 1.42 -5.94 8.36
C ASP A 95 2.74 -5.26 8.72
N ARG A 96 3.81 -6.03 8.70
CA ARG A 96 5.15 -5.59 9.07
C ARG A 96 6.13 -5.88 7.94
N THR A 97 7.05 -4.95 7.74
CA THR A 97 8.16 -5.16 6.82
C THR A 97 9.47 -4.80 7.50
N SER A 98 10.54 -5.53 7.16
CA SER A 98 11.84 -5.31 7.78
C SER A 98 12.98 -5.56 6.79
N TRP A 99 14.09 -4.86 7.00
CA TRP A 99 15.38 -5.10 6.34
C TRP A 99 16.50 -4.55 7.22
N SER A 100 17.66 -5.18 7.21
CA SER A 100 18.79 -4.80 8.06
C SER A 100 18.37 -4.61 9.53
N CYS A 101 18.53 -3.43 10.10
CA CYS A 101 18.07 -3.04 11.44
C CYS A 101 16.68 -2.39 11.45
N ILE A 102 16.12 -2.08 10.29
CA ILE A 102 14.84 -1.40 10.16
C ILE A 102 13.68 -2.39 10.32
N ASN A 103 12.70 -2.02 11.10
CA ASN A 103 11.49 -2.80 11.36
C ASN A 103 10.29 -1.86 11.41
N ILE A 104 9.38 -1.98 10.44
CA ILE A 104 8.24 -1.08 10.26
C ILE A 104 6.94 -1.85 10.44
N LEU A 105 6.13 -1.43 11.40
CA LEU A 105 4.74 -1.85 11.52
C LEU A 105 3.87 -0.83 10.79
N MET A 106 3.01 -1.28 9.88
CA MET A 106 2.21 -0.41 9.01
C MET A 106 0.77 -0.85 8.94
N VAL A 107 -0.13 0.13 8.91
CA VAL A 107 -1.55 -0.06 8.64
C VAL A 107 -1.91 0.67 7.36
N SER A 108 -2.60 -0.03 6.45
CA SER A 108 -2.93 0.49 5.12
C SER A 108 -4.35 0.16 4.72
N VAL A 109 -5.06 1.09 4.04
CA VAL A 109 -6.38 0.84 3.48
C VAL A 109 -6.28 0.18 2.10
N ILE A 110 -7.12 -0.80 1.84
CA ILE A 110 -7.11 -1.54 0.58
C ILE A 110 -7.86 -0.75 -0.50
N TRP A 111 -7.18 -0.50 -1.61
CA TRP A 111 -7.72 0.19 -2.76
C TRP A 111 -7.28 -0.47 -4.07
N ASN A 112 -8.24 -0.85 -4.91
CA ASN A 112 -8.01 -1.30 -6.30
C ASN A 112 -6.86 -2.34 -6.45
N HIS A 113 -6.87 -3.40 -5.63
CA HIS A 113 -5.83 -4.45 -5.56
C HIS A 113 -4.44 -3.97 -5.11
N ARG A 114 -4.39 -2.81 -4.45
CA ARG A 114 -3.22 -2.27 -3.76
C ARG A 114 -3.65 -1.80 -2.37
N ALA A 115 -2.71 -1.32 -1.60
CA ALA A 115 -2.98 -0.72 -0.31
C ALA A 115 -2.38 0.69 -0.28
N TRP A 116 -3.06 1.63 0.39
CA TRP A 116 -2.54 2.96 0.66
C TRP A 116 -2.12 3.03 2.13
N PRO A 117 -0.87 3.40 2.46
CA PRO A 117 -0.44 3.57 3.84
C PRO A 117 -1.34 4.59 4.56
N ILE A 118 -1.84 4.24 5.75
CA ILE A 118 -2.55 5.18 6.61
C ILE A 118 -1.62 5.69 7.70
N TYR A 119 -0.97 4.75 8.39
CA TYR A 119 -0.07 5.04 9.49
C TYR A 119 1.03 3.96 9.59
N TRP A 120 2.20 4.36 10.06
CA TRP A 120 3.31 3.44 10.30
C TRP A 120 4.12 3.90 11.51
N THR A 121 4.83 2.96 12.10
CA THR A 121 5.79 3.21 13.17
C THR A 121 7.03 2.37 12.99
N LEU A 122 8.17 2.89 13.37
CA LEU A 122 9.41 2.14 13.46
C LEU A 122 9.43 1.40 14.80
N LEU A 123 9.75 0.11 14.78
CA LEU A 123 9.91 -0.69 15.99
C LEU A 123 11.38 -0.76 16.34
N ASP A 124 11.74 -0.38 17.58
CA ASP A 124 13.11 -0.37 18.10
C ASP A 124 13.61 -1.77 18.48
N LYS A 125 13.12 -2.79 17.77
CA LYS A 125 13.48 -4.19 17.99
C LYS A 125 13.44 -4.99 16.70
N LYS A 126 14.17 -6.09 16.68
CA LYS A 126 14.03 -7.12 15.64
C LYS A 126 12.85 -8.06 15.97
N GLY A 127 12.23 -8.62 14.93
CA GLY A 127 11.16 -9.61 15.10
C GLY A 127 9.77 -8.99 15.20
N SER A 128 8.82 -9.79 15.69
CA SER A 128 7.39 -9.49 15.65
C SER A 128 6.98 -8.34 16.57
N SER A 129 5.92 -7.66 16.19
CA SER A 129 5.26 -6.66 17.03
C SER A 129 4.52 -7.31 18.20
N ASN A 130 4.44 -6.59 19.31
CA ASN A 130 3.64 -7.01 20.46
C ASN A 130 2.23 -6.40 20.44
N LEU A 131 1.36 -6.85 21.35
CA LEU A 131 -0.02 -6.40 21.42
C LEU A 131 -0.15 -4.89 21.64
N ALA A 132 0.69 -4.31 22.51
CA ALA A 132 0.64 -2.87 22.80
C ALA A 132 0.99 -2.03 21.55
N GLU A 133 2.02 -2.42 20.80
CA GLU A 133 2.40 -1.77 19.54
C GLU A 133 1.26 -1.89 18.50
N GLN A 134 0.65 -3.07 18.38
CA GLN A 134 -0.46 -3.32 17.46
C GLN A 134 -1.70 -2.49 17.80
N THR A 135 -2.11 -2.47 19.07
CA THR A 135 -3.29 -1.71 19.52
C THR A 135 -3.07 -0.21 19.45
N THR A 136 -1.87 0.27 19.75
CA THR A 136 -1.53 1.70 19.65
C THR A 136 -1.67 2.22 18.22
N ILE A 137 -1.12 1.51 17.25
CA ILE A 137 -1.21 1.92 15.85
C ILE A 137 -2.64 1.79 15.31
N LEU A 138 -3.34 0.71 15.66
CA LEU A 138 -4.71 0.47 15.21
C LEU A 138 -5.69 1.50 15.80
N LEU A 139 -5.51 1.90 17.06
CA LEU A 139 -6.38 2.91 17.69
C LEU A 139 -6.34 4.23 16.92
N LYS A 140 -5.14 4.71 16.55
CA LYS A 140 -4.98 5.93 15.74
C LYS A 140 -5.70 5.80 14.39
N VAL A 141 -5.59 4.64 13.73
CA VAL A 141 -6.22 4.41 12.44
C VAL A 141 -7.74 4.30 12.55
N ILE A 142 -8.26 3.63 13.57
CA ILE A 142 -9.71 3.53 13.83
C ILE A 142 -10.30 4.92 14.06
N GLN A 143 -9.65 5.76 14.85
CA GLN A 143 -10.06 7.15 15.09
C GLN A 143 -10.01 7.99 13.79
N PHE A 144 -8.95 7.82 12.98
CA PHE A 144 -8.83 8.48 11.69
C PHE A 144 -9.95 8.09 10.71
N LEU A 145 -10.42 6.83 10.76
CA LEU A 145 -11.47 6.28 9.90
C LEU A 145 -12.87 6.38 10.54
N GLU A 146 -13.04 7.21 11.54
CA GLU A 146 -14.36 7.43 12.15
C GLU A 146 -15.43 7.75 11.08
N GLY A 147 -16.62 7.16 11.21
CA GLY A 147 -17.70 7.28 10.23
C GLY A 147 -17.72 6.16 9.17
N TYR A 148 -16.74 5.26 9.14
CA TYR A 148 -16.69 4.09 8.27
C TYR A 148 -16.80 2.79 9.07
N LYS A 149 -17.25 1.71 8.41
CA LYS A 149 -17.17 0.35 8.97
C LYS A 149 -15.78 -0.21 8.66
N VAL A 150 -14.96 -0.45 9.68
CA VAL A 150 -13.59 -0.94 9.51
C VAL A 150 -13.52 -2.45 9.65
N VAL A 151 -12.77 -3.10 8.76
CA VAL A 151 -12.41 -4.52 8.82
C VAL A 151 -10.88 -4.63 8.87
N VAL A 152 -10.34 -5.07 10.00
CA VAL A 152 -8.89 -5.27 10.17
C VAL A 152 -8.48 -6.65 9.67
N LEU A 153 -7.46 -6.69 8.83
CA LEU A 153 -6.89 -7.90 8.24
C LEU A 153 -5.45 -8.08 8.74
N GLY A 154 -5.14 -9.23 9.33
CA GLY A 154 -3.81 -9.56 9.84
C GLY A 154 -3.37 -10.95 9.45
N ASP A 155 -2.07 -11.14 9.23
CA ASP A 155 -1.48 -12.44 8.98
C ASP A 155 -1.22 -13.22 10.29
N ARG A 156 -0.40 -14.29 10.23
CA ARG A 156 -0.08 -15.13 11.40
C ARG A 156 0.75 -14.42 12.48
N GLU A 157 1.36 -13.30 12.18
CA GLU A 157 2.01 -12.47 13.20
C GLU A 157 0.97 -11.89 14.16
N PHE A 158 -0.22 -11.54 13.62
CA PHE A 158 -1.34 -10.90 14.34
C PHE A 158 -2.40 -11.90 14.82
N CYS A 159 -2.04 -13.16 15.01
CA CYS A 159 -2.96 -14.24 15.35
C CYS A 159 -3.47 -14.23 16.81
N SER A 160 -3.12 -13.24 17.62
CA SER A 160 -3.47 -13.20 19.04
C SER A 160 -4.98 -13.03 19.26
N PRO A 161 -5.67 -13.95 20.00
CA PRO A 161 -7.05 -13.76 20.43
C PRO A 161 -7.24 -12.51 21.30
N LYS A 162 -6.20 -12.05 22.02
CA LYS A 162 -6.26 -10.77 22.75
C LYS A 162 -6.47 -9.59 21.80
N LEU A 163 -5.84 -9.61 20.62
CA LEU A 163 -6.07 -8.59 19.60
C LEU A 163 -7.51 -8.68 19.08
N GLY A 164 -8.01 -9.90 18.83
CA GLY A 164 -9.41 -10.11 18.42
C GLY A 164 -10.41 -9.57 19.44
N LYS A 165 -10.21 -9.85 20.74
CA LYS A 165 -11.02 -9.29 21.83
C LYS A 165 -11.01 -7.78 21.84
N TRP A 166 -9.82 -7.17 21.79
CA TRP A 166 -9.67 -5.72 21.76
C TRP A 166 -10.37 -5.10 20.54
N LEU A 167 -10.29 -5.71 19.35
CA LEU A 167 -11.03 -5.26 18.16
C LEU A 167 -12.55 -5.35 18.34
N CYS A 168 -13.07 -6.38 19.01
CA CYS A 168 -14.49 -6.46 19.38
C CYS A 168 -14.88 -5.30 20.30
N GLU A 169 -14.07 -4.98 21.31
CA GLU A 169 -14.30 -3.86 22.24
C GLU A 169 -14.31 -2.51 21.50
N GLN A 170 -13.50 -2.37 20.43
CA GLN A 170 -13.52 -1.21 19.54
C GLN A 170 -14.68 -1.23 18.52
N LYS A 171 -15.55 -2.25 18.52
CA LYS A 171 -16.65 -2.45 17.54
C LYS A 171 -16.15 -2.53 16.10
N VAL A 172 -15.01 -3.14 15.88
CA VAL A 172 -14.34 -3.31 14.59
C VAL A 172 -14.45 -4.75 14.12
N TYR A 173 -14.73 -4.96 12.85
CA TYR A 173 -14.66 -6.28 12.23
C TYR A 173 -13.21 -6.68 11.98
N PHE A 174 -12.95 -7.99 11.96
CA PHE A 174 -11.59 -8.45 11.70
C PHE A 174 -11.53 -9.83 11.06
N CYS A 175 -10.41 -10.12 10.41
CA CYS A 175 -9.99 -11.42 9.91
C CYS A 175 -8.50 -11.60 10.21
N LEU A 176 -8.18 -12.38 11.24
CA LEU A 176 -6.82 -12.62 11.71
C LEU A 176 -6.43 -14.08 11.45
N ARG A 177 -5.42 -14.32 10.61
CA ARG A 177 -5.00 -15.68 10.29
C ARG A 177 -4.36 -16.35 11.49
N GLN A 178 -4.86 -17.52 11.85
CA GLN A 178 -4.36 -18.34 12.94
C GLN A 178 -3.25 -19.29 12.48
N LYS A 179 -2.41 -19.70 13.42
CA LYS A 179 -1.47 -20.80 13.24
C LYS A 179 -2.24 -22.12 13.29
N GLN A 180 -1.79 -23.13 12.55
CA GLN A 180 -2.44 -24.45 12.50
C GLN A 180 -2.47 -25.20 13.85
N ASN A 181 -1.56 -24.86 14.77
CA ASN A 181 -1.49 -25.40 16.13
C ASN A 181 -2.25 -24.54 17.16
N THR A 182 -3.09 -23.61 16.73
CA THR A 182 -3.98 -22.88 17.64
C THR A 182 -5.08 -23.82 18.14
N ASN A 183 -5.27 -23.86 19.46
CA ASN A 183 -6.30 -24.70 20.08
C ASN A 183 -7.67 -24.03 19.99
N VAL A 184 -8.67 -24.81 19.65
CA VAL A 184 -10.10 -24.44 19.69
C VAL A 184 -10.86 -25.50 20.47
N GLN A 185 -11.94 -25.09 21.13
CA GLN A 185 -12.82 -26.02 21.83
C GLN A 185 -14.05 -26.30 20.97
N GLN A 186 -14.25 -27.57 20.60
CA GLN A 186 -15.42 -28.05 19.90
C GLN A 186 -16.04 -29.21 20.70
N ASP A 187 -17.35 -29.16 20.95
CA ASP A 187 -18.09 -30.19 21.70
C ASP A 187 -17.40 -30.60 23.02
N SER A 188 -16.90 -29.59 23.77
CA SER A 188 -16.17 -29.77 25.04
C SER A 188 -14.75 -30.37 24.90
N VAL A 189 -14.31 -30.71 23.70
CA VAL A 189 -12.96 -31.25 23.42
C VAL A 189 -12.07 -30.14 22.86
N TRP A 190 -10.86 -30.07 23.39
CA TRP A 190 -9.82 -29.19 22.88
C TRP A 190 -9.01 -29.89 21.79
N LEU A 191 -8.93 -29.29 20.60
CA LEU A 191 -8.13 -29.79 19.48
C LEU A 191 -7.42 -28.64 18.79
N GLU A 192 -6.33 -28.96 18.10
CA GLU A 192 -5.64 -28.00 17.26
C GLU A 192 -6.41 -27.80 15.93
N LEU A 193 -6.34 -26.60 15.36
CA LEU A 193 -7.02 -26.30 14.09
C LEU A 193 -6.65 -27.28 12.96
N ARG A 194 -5.42 -27.82 12.95
CA ARG A 194 -5.00 -28.84 11.96
C ARG A 194 -5.73 -30.18 12.14
N GLU A 195 -6.24 -30.48 13.34
CA GLU A 195 -6.94 -31.73 13.68
C GLU A 195 -8.42 -31.70 13.26
N LEU A 196 -8.92 -30.58 12.71
CA LEU A 196 -10.29 -30.43 12.21
C LEU A 196 -10.59 -31.29 10.97
N GLY A 197 -9.64 -32.05 10.44
CA GLY A 197 -9.84 -32.97 9.33
C GLY A 197 -10.12 -32.30 7.98
N LEU A 198 -9.74 -31.03 7.79
CA LEU A 198 -9.89 -30.37 6.50
C LEU A 198 -9.04 -31.03 5.42
N THR A 199 -9.58 -31.14 4.23
CA THR A 199 -8.88 -31.57 3.02
C THR A 199 -8.98 -30.51 1.91
N PRO A 200 -8.13 -30.55 0.88
CA PRO A 200 -8.18 -29.60 -0.22
C PRO A 200 -9.55 -29.51 -0.88
N GLY A 201 -10.13 -28.32 -0.86
CA GLY A 201 -11.48 -28.02 -1.37
C GLY A 201 -12.55 -27.85 -0.30
N MET A 202 -12.29 -28.25 0.94
CA MET A 202 -13.23 -28.10 2.05
C MET A 202 -13.26 -26.69 2.62
N SER A 203 -14.42 -26.30 3.15
CA SER A 203 -14.62 -25.12 3.97
C SER A 203 -15.42 -25.54 5.21
N LEU A 204 -15.05 -24.98 6.36
CA LEU A 204 -15.72 -25.21 7.64
C LEU A 204 -15.87 -23.88 8.36
N PHE A 205 -16.96 -23.70 9.09
CA PHE A 205 -17.20 -22.53 9.91
C PHE A 205 -17.51 -22.96 11.34
N LEU A 206 -16.68 -22.54 12.28
CA LEU A 206 -16.89 -22.77 13.70
C LEU A 206 -17.53 -21.52 14.30
N ASN A 207 -18.72 -21.65 14.85
CA ASN A 207 -19.43 -20.55 15.49
C ASN A 207 -19.11 -20.52 16.99
N GLU A 208 -18.81 -19.33 17.50
CA GLU A 208 -18.68 -19.03 18.92
C GLU A 208 -17.85 -20.05 19.72
N VAL A 209 -16.70 -20.44 19.17
CA VAL A 209 -15.79 -21.38 19.81
C VAL A 209 -14.79 -20.68 20.72
N ASN A 210 -14.46 -21.32 21.84
CA ASN A 210 -13.36 -20.87 22.67
C ASN A 210 -12.01 -21.11 21.94
N VAL A 211 -11.17 -20.08 21.93
CA VAL A 211 -9.85 -20.14 21.28
C VAL A 211 -8.76 -19.94 22.32
N THR A 212 -7.74 -20.80 22.29
CA THR A 212 -6.63 -20.95 23.25
C THR A 212 -7.02 -21.52 24.61
N LYS A 213 -6.40 -22.67 24.95
CA LYS A 213 -6.68 -23.47 26.16
C LYS A 213 -6.47 -22.73 27.48
N GLN A 214 -5.54 -21.78 27.51
CA GLN A 214 -5.01 -21.25 28.78
C GLN A 214 -5.53 -19.86 29.16
N GLN A 215 -6.26 -19.17 28.30
CA GLN A 215 -6.44 -17.74 28.50
C GLN A 215 -7.88 -17.20 28.36
N GLY A 216 -8.89 -18.04 28.11
CA GLY A 216 -10.32 -17.67 28.22
C GLY A 216 -10.72 -16.30 27.65
N PHE A 217 -10.24 -15.91 26.47
CA PHE A 217 -10.45 -14.55 25.92
C PHE A 217 -11.85 -14.32 25.36
N GLY A 218 -12.74 -15.28 25.50
CA GLY A 218 -14.07 -15.24 24.93
C GLY A 218 -14.23 -16.15 23.72
N THR A 219 -15.42 -16.13 23.16
CA THR A 219 -15.77 -16.92 21.99
C THR A 219 -15.56 -16.10 20.72
N PHE A 220 -15.12 -16.77 19.67
CA PHE A 220 -14.93 -16.20 18.34
C PHE A 220 -15.45 -17.14 17.28
N ASN A 221 -15.70 -16.63 16.10
CA ASN A 221 -15.92 -17.45 14.93
C ASN A 221 -14.57 -17.79 14.26
N VAL A 222 -14.46 -18.99 13.71
CA VAL A 222 -13.29 -19.41 12.95
C VAL A 222 -13.73 -19.89 11.57
N ALA A 223 -13.33 -19.15 10.53
CA ALA A 223 -13.57 -19.52 9.14
C ALA A 223 -12.36 -20.31 8.62
N CYS A 224 -12.59 -21.56 8.23
CA CYS A 224 -11.58 -22.47 7.74
C CYS A 224 -11.79 -22.73 6.25
N LYS A 225 -10.73 -22.70 5.46
CA LYS A 225 -10.80 -23.03 4.03
C LYS A 225 -9.49 -23.59 3.52
N TRP A 226 -9.55 -24.77 2.89
CA TRP A 226 -8.44 -25.32 2.13
C TRP A 226 -8.71 -25.18 0.63
N LYS A 227 -7.91 -24.39 -0.07
CA LYS A 227 -8.06 -24.23 -1.52
C LYS A 227 -7.72 -25.54 -2.25
N ARG A 228 -8.45 -25.84 -3.32
CA ARG A 228 -8.13 -26.98 -4.19
C ARG A 228 -6.83 -26.74 -4.94
N LYS A 229 -6.13 -27.82 -5.29
CA LYS A 229 -5.03 -27.77 -6.25
C LYS A 229 -5.54 -27.23 -7.59
N TYR A 230 -4.86 -26.25 -8.15
CA TYR A 230 -5.23 -25.64 -9.42
C TYR A 230 -3.98 -25.32 -10.25
N ARG A 231 -3.89 -25.85 -11.47
CA ARG A 231 -2.79 -25.57 -12.42
C ARG A 231 -1.38 -25.67 -11.81
N GLY A 232 -1.12 -26.72 -11.05
CA GLY A 232 0.19 -26.96 -10.42
C GLY A 232 0.40 -26.26 -9.07
N PHE A 233 -0.45 -25.33 -8.68
CA PHE A 233 -0.43 -24.72 -7.36
C PHE A 233 -1.27 -25.56 -6.37
N ALA A 234 -0.63 -26.11 -5.36
CA ALA A 234 -1.27 -26.84 -4.27
C ALA A 234 -0.91 -26.12 -2.97
N PRO A 235 -1.87 -25.48 -2.27
CA PRO A 235 -1.62 -24.92 -0.94
C PRO A 235 -1.28 -26.04 0.05
N ASP A 236 -0.18 -25.89 0.77
CA ASP A 236 0.30 -26.89 1.73
C ASP A 236 -0.56 -27.00 2.99
N GLU A 237 -1.40 -25.98 3.24
CA GLU A 237 -2.22 -25.90 4.43
C GLU A 237 -3.55 -25.13 4.21
N ALA A 238 -4.51 -25.39 5.08
CA ALA A 238 -5.75 -24.62 5.16
C ALA A 238 -5.52 -23.21 5.72
N TRP A 239 -6.40 -22.31 5.38
CA TRP A 239 -6.54 -21.02 6.06
C TRP A 239 -7.47 -21.16 7.24
N TYR A 240 -7.04 -20.73 8.40
CA TYR A 240 -7.82 -20.63 9.63
C TYR A 240 -7.88 -19.15 10.02
N ILE A 241 -9.07 -18.57 9.94
CA ILE A 241 -9.28 -17.13 10.11
C ILE A 241 -10.15 -16.88 11.32
N LEU A 242 -9.56 -16.33 12.38
CA LEU A 242 -10.29 -15.83 13.55
C LEU A 242 -11.03 -14.57 13.13
N THR A 243 -12.34 -14.49 13.46
CA THR A 243 -13.19 -13.41 12.98
C THR A 243 -14.41 -13.20 13.88
N ASN A 244 -15.04 -12.04 13.74
CA ASN A 244 -16.38 -11.75 14.26
C ASN A 244 -17.43 -11.63 13.13
N PHE A 245 -17.09 -12.02 11.90
CA PHE A 245 -18.10 -12.26 10.85
C PHE A 245 -18.85 -13.56 11.11
N THR A 246 -20.04 -13.66 10.53
CA THR A 246 -20.95 -14.83 10.68
C THR A 246 -20.98 -15.73 9.44
N SER A 247 -20.12 -15.49 8.44
CA SER A 247 -20.07 -16.25 7.19
C SER A 247 -18.62 -16.62 6.83
N VAL A 248 -18.42 -17.89 6.44
CA VAL A 248 -17.12 -18.35 5.94
C VAL A 248 -16.73 -17.65 4.64
N GLU A 249 -17.68 -17.45 3.73
CA GLU A 249 -17.45 -16.82 2.44
C GLU A 249 -16.99 -15.37 2.59
N GLU A 250 -17.69 -14.61 3.45
CA GLU A 250 -17.37 -13.21 3.72
C GLU A 250 -16.01 -13.09 4.41
N SER A 251 -15.73 -13.93 5.40
CA SER A 251 -14.46 -13.95 6.12
C SER A 251 -13.28 -14.24 5.18
N ILE A 252 -13.40 -15.26 4.35
CA ILE A 252 -12.34 -15.67 3.41
C ILE A 252 -12.16 -14.62 2.31
N LYS A 253 -13.24 -14.09 1.74
CA LYS A 253 -13.20 -13.03 0.72
C LYS A 253 -12.58 -11.74 1.27
N SER A 254 -12.87 -11.41 2.51
CA SER A 254 -12.29 -10.27 3.21
C SER A 254 -10.79 -10.48 3.45
N TYR A 255 -10.42 -11.64 3.99
CA TYR A 255 -9.01 -11.96 4.26
C TYR A 255 -8.15 -11.97 2.99
N GLN A 256 -8.67 -12.41 1.85
CA GLN A 256 -7.94 -12.39 0.57
C GLN A 256 -7.43 -11.00 0.18
N LYS A 257 -8.10 -9.93 0.62
CA LYS A 257 -7.70 -8.56 0.33
C LYS A 257 -6.40 -8.16 1.06
N ARG A 258 -6.02 -8.88 2.12
CA ARG A 258 -4.77 -8.62 2.84
C ARG A 258 -3.54 -8.64 1.94
N PHE A 259 -3.51 -9.50 0.93
CA PHE A 259 -2.38 -9.56 -0.01
C PHE A 259 -2.07 -8.24 -0.72
N CYS A 260 -2.98 -7.28 -0.70
CA CYS A 260 -2.75 -5.97 -1.29
C CYS A 260 -1.64 -5.18 -0.57
N ILE A 261 -1.41 -5.42 0.75
CA ILE A 261 -0.33 -4.75 1.48
C ILE A 261 1.04 -5.36 1.12
N GLU A 262 1.12 -6.65 0.86
CA GLU A 262 2.35 -7.31 0.39
C GLU A 262 2.74 -6.78 -1.00
N GLU A 263 1.76 -6.60 -1.89
CA GLU A 263 1.96 -5.98 -3.20
C GLU A 263 2.43 -4.52 -3.07
N MET A 264 1.90 -3.77 -2.11
CA MET A 264 2.37 -2.42 -1.81
C MET A 264 3.82 -2.44 -1.31
N PHE A 265 4.18 -3.30 -0.36
CA PHE A 265 5.56 -3.40 0.11
C PHE A 265 6.53 -3.76 -1.01
N ARG A 266 6.13 -4.67 -1.91
CA ARG A 266 6.94 -4.99 -3.09
C ARG A 266 7.10 -3.77 -4.00
N ASP A 267 6.04 -3.00 -4.23
CA ASP A 267 6.08 -1.77 -5.01
C ASP A 267 7.00 -0.70 -4.35
N LEU A 268 6.99 -0.59 -3.01
CA LEU A 268 7.85 0.36 -2.28
C LEU A 268 9.33 -0.06 -2.26
N LYS A 269 9.60 -1.36 -2.33
CA LYS A 269 10.95 -1.95 -2.35
C LYS A 269 11.46 -2.10 -3.79
N GLU A 270 11.47 -3.30 -4.31
CA GLU A 270 12.05 -3.65 -5.60
C GLU A 270 11.28 -3.09 -6.82
N GLY A 271 9.96 -2.97 -6.68
CA GLY A 271 9.08 -2.58 -7.79
C GLY A 271 9.05 -1.10 -8.12
N GLY A 272 9.52 -0.22 -7.22
CA GLY A 272 9.33 1.22 -7.39
C GLY A 272 10.41 2.10 -6.80
N TYR A 273 10.53 2.18 -5.48
CA TYR A 273 11.35 3.21 -4.82
C TYR A 273 12.62 2.69 -4.17
N SER A 274 12.89 1.39 -4.23
CA SER A 274 14.07 0.76 -3.59
C SER A 274 14.21 1.13 -2.11
N LEU A 275 13.11 1.10 -1.34
CA LEU A 275 13.06 1.54 0.05
C LEU A 275 14.15 0.90 0.93
N GLU A 276 14.53 -0.34 0.65
CA GLU A 276 15.61 -1.05 1.37
C GLU A 276 17.00 -0.46 1.14
N ALA A 277 17.17 0.37 0.10
CA ALA A 277 18.41 1.09 -0.16
C ALA A 277 18.56 2.38 0.65
N ALA A 278 17.53 2.78 1.40
CA ALA A 278 17.59 3.95 2.28
C ALA A 278 18.69 3.78 3.33
N LYS A 279 19.56 4.78 3.43
CA LYS A 279 20.63 4.87 4.43
C LYS A 279 20.29 5.87 5.54
N VAL A 280 19.01 6.08 5.79
CA VAL A 280 18.50 6.97 6.84
C VAL A 280 17.70 6.16 7.85
N GLU A 281 17.72 6.60 9.10
CA GLU A 281 17.10 5.91 10.23
C GLU A 281 16.22 6.88 11.04
N GLY A 282 15.48 6.35 12.00
CA GLY A 282 14.66 7.10 12.93
C GLY A 282 13.69 8.06 12.24
N ASP A 283 13.61 9.26 12.72
CA ASP A 283 12.69 10.30 12.26
C ASP A 283 12.86 10.66 10.77
N ARG A 284 14.09 10.66 10.26
CA ARG A 284 14.33 10.90 8.84
C ARG A 284 13.74 9.80 7.97
N LEU A 285 13.86 8.54 8.40
CA LEU A 285 13.24 7.43 7.68
C LEU A 285 11.71 7.52 7.73
N HIS A 286 11.16 7.86 8.89
CA HIS A 286 9.71 8.04 9.05
C HIS A 286 9.17 9.09 8.06
N ARG A 287 9.86 10.21 7.89
CA ARG A 287 9.50 11.28 6.95
C ARG A 287 9.82 10.91 5.49
N LEU A 288 10.87 10.14 5.23
CA LEU A 288 11.13 9.62 3.89
C LEU A 288 10.00 8.68 3.44
N ILE A 289 9.50 7.80 4.33
CA ILE A 289 8.33 6.95 4.06
C ILE A 289 7.10 7.81 3.77
N LEU A 290 6.92 8.94 4.44
CA LEU A 290 5.84 9.88 4.14
C LEU A 290 5.93 10.41 2.70
N LEU A 291 7.10 10.85 2.25
CA LEU A 291 7.32 11.27 0.86
C LEU A 291 7.01 10.14 -0.13
N ILE A 292 7.46 8.93 0.18
CA ILE A 292 7.19 7.74 -0.64
C ILE A 292 5.69 7.43 -0.66
N ALA A 293 4.98 7.52 0.46
CA ALA A 293 3.53 7.28 0.53
C ALA A 293 2.76 8.26 -0.37
N ILE A 294 3.12 9.54 -0.34
CA ILE A 294 2.55 10.57 -1.21
C ILE A 294 2.84 10.23 -2.69
N ALA A 295 4.10 9.97 -3.04
CA ALA A 295 4.51 9.63 -4.41
C ALA A 295 3.80 8.36 -4.92
N TYR A 296 3.70 7.33 -4.07
CA TYR A 296 3.06 6.05 -4.38
C TYR A 296 1.57 6.19 -4.67
N VAL A 297 0.86 6.92 -3.81
CA VAL A 297 -0.59 7.12 -3.99
C VAL A 297 -0.86 8.00 -5.21
N THR A 298 -0.09 9.07 -5.42
CA THR A 298 -0.16 9.92 -6.61
C THR A 298 0.02 9.08 -7.88
N ALA A 299 1.10 8.32 -8.00
CA ALA A 299 1.34 7.45 -9.17
C ALA A 299 0.21 6.41 -9.36
N SER A 300 -0.35 5.88 -8.25
CA SER A 300 -1.45 4.92 -8.32
C SER A 300 -2.74 5.53 -8.87
N LEU A 301 -3.06 6.77 -8.50
CA LEU A 301 -4.23 7.51 -8.97
C LEU A 301 -4.08 7.90 -10.44
N GLU A 302 -2.94 8.48 -10.81
CA GLU A 302 -2.60 8.87 -12.19
C GLU A 302 -2.65 7.65 -13.12
N GLY A 303 -2.00 6.56 -12.73
CA GLY A 303 -2.03 5.32 -13.51
C GLY A 303 -3.45 4.73 -13.63
N LYS A 304 -4.32 4.90 -12.62
CA LYS A 304 -5.73 4.53 -12.73
C LYS A 304 -6.47 5.39 -13.74
N THR A 305 -6.18 6.68 -13.78
CA THR A 305 -6.75 7.62 -14.76
C THR A 305 -6.30 7.25 -16.18
N ILE A 306 -4.99 7.03 -16.39
CA ILE A 306 -4.43 6.58 -17.66
C ILE A 306 -5.07 5.27 -18.15
N GLN A 307 -5.33 4.32 -17.23
CA GLN A 307 -6.04 3.08 -17.56
C GLN A 307 -7.49 3.31 -17.96
N LYS A 308 -8.21 4.22 -17.28
CA LYS A 308 -9.59 4.59 -17.64
C LYS A 308 -9.66 5.22 -19.03
N MET A 309 -8.63 5.98 -19.43
CA MET A 309 -8.53 6.60 -20.76
C MET A 309 -8.11 5.60 -21.86
N GLY A 310 -7.78 4.32 -21.51
CA GLY A 310 -7.31 3.33 -22.47
C GLY A 310 -5.89 3.56 -23.00
N LEU A 311 -5.12 4.44 -22.35
CA LEU A 311 -3.79 4.88 -22.79
C LEU A 311 -2.64 4.02 -22.26
N GLN A 312 -2.90 3.06 -21.36
CA GLN A 312 -1.88 2.20 -20.75
C GLN A 312 -1.01 1.45 -21.77
N LYS A 313 -1.55 1.17 -22.97
CA LYS A 313 -0.82 0.51 -24.06
C LYS A 313 0.39 1.30 -24.60
N TYR A 314 0.42 2.62 -24.38
CA TYR A 314 1.56 3.48 -24.75
C TYR A 314 2.65 3.48 -23.67
N VAL A 315 2.29 3.18 -22.43
CA VAL A 315 3.19 3.20 -21.26
C VAL A 315 3.80 1.83 -20.99
N ALA A 316 3.04 0.76 -21.22
CA ALA A 316 3.44 -0.60 -20.89
C ALA A 316 2.92 -1.61 -21.93
N ARG A 317 3.45 -2.83 -21.85
CA ARG A 317 3.00 -3.92 -22.75
C ARG A 317 1.49 -4.12 -22.63
N PRO A 318 0.75 -4.20 -23.75
CA PRO A 318 -0.69 -4.41 -23.74
C PRO A 318 -1.04 -5.77 -23.09
N GLU A 319 -2.26 -5.85 -22.58
CA GLU A 319 -2.84 -7.09 -22.07
C GLU A 319 -3.04 -8.08 -23.25
N LYS A 320 -2.86 -9.36 -23.00
CA LYS A 320 -3.17 -10.39 -24.02
C LYS A 320 -4.69 -10.50 -24.12
N GLU A 321 -5.26 -10.37 -25.32
CA GLU A 321 -6.71 -10.42 -25.59
C GLU A 321 -7.44 -11.63 -24.98
N LYS A 322 -6.75 -12.79 -24.87
CA LYS A 322 -7.29 -14.03 -24.30
C LYS A 322 -7.26 -14.12 -22.76
N LYS A 323 -6.64 -13.16 -22.06
CA LYS A 323 -6.57 -13.17 -20.58
C LYS A 323 -7.23 -11.91 -20.03
N GLN A 324 -8.38 -12.05 -19.39
CA GLN A 324 -9.06 -10.99 -18.64
C GLN A 324 -8.27 -10.52 -17.38
N THR A 325 -7.03 -10.98 -17.20
CA THR A 325 -6.20 -10.63 -16.07
C THR A 325 -5.34 -9.42 -16.39
N ARG A 326 -5.46 -8.41 -15.57
CA ARG A 326 -4.65 -7.19 -15.59
C ARG A 326 -3.15 -7.54 -15.56
N ARG A 327 -2.36 -7.03 -16.51
CA ARG A 327 -0.92 -7.30 -16.60
C ARG A 327 -0.10 -6.39 -15.68
N HIS A 328 -0.47 -5.13 -15.58
CA HIS A 328 0.25 -4.12 -14.81
C HIS A 328 -0.68 -3.40 -13.82
N SER A 329 -0.17 -3.08 -12.63
CA SER A 329 -0.90 -2.29 -11.64
C SER A 329 -1.07 -0.84 -12.08
N SER A 330 -2.02 -0.13 -11.49
CA SER A 330 -2.14 1.32 -11.68
C SER A 330 -0.87 2.06 -11.23
N PHE A 331 -0.27 1.65 -10.10
CA PHE A 331 1.02 2.19 -9.65
C PHE A 331 2.11 2.05 -10.73
N TYR A 332 2.27 0.85 -11.29
CA TYR A 332 3.24 0.63 -12.37
C TYR A 332 3.00 1.55 -13.57
N ILE A 333 1.75 1.68 -14.01
CA ILE A 333 1.40 2.54 -15.15
C ILE A 333 1.71 4.00 -14.86
N GLY A 334 1.31 4.53 -13.70
CA GLY A 334 1.59 5.93 -13.33
C GLY A 334 3.10 6.21 -13.25
N LEU A 335 3.84 5.35 -12.55
CA LEU A 335 5.28 5.51 -12.38
C LEU A 335 6.05 5.48 -13.72
N HIS A 336 5.64 4.61 -14.65
CA HIS A 336 6.28 4.53 -15.98
C HIS A 336 5.81 5.63 -16.92
N ALA A 337 4.60 6.16 -16.74
CA ALA A 337 4.12 7.32 -17.48
C ALA A 337 4.97 8.57 -17.17
N HIS A 338 5.23 8.86 -15.91
CA HIS A 338 6.14 9.93 -15.49
C HIS A 338 7.49 9.83 -16.19
N ARG A 339 8.08 8.64 -16.16
CA ARG A 339 9.39 8.40 -16.80
C ARG A 339 9.33 8.61 -18.31
N TRP A 340 8.29 8.12 -18.97
CA TRP A 340 8.14 8.26 -20.42
C TRP A 340 7.98 9.72 -20.85
N VAL A 341 7.12 10.49 -20.17
CA VAL A 341 6.92 11.92 -20.43
C VAL A 341 8.20 12.72 -20.15
N SER A 342 8.89 12.47 -19.05
CA SER A 342 10.16 13.15 -18.73
C SER A 342 11.25 12.86 -19.76
N GLN A 343 11.36 11.63 -20.25
CA GLN A 343 12.33 11.28 -21.31
C GLN A 343 11.98 11.95 -22.64
N TRP A 344 10.71 12.04 -22.98
CA TRP A 344 10.27 12.80 -24.15
C TRP A 344 10.69 14.27 -24.06
N GLN A 345 10.42 14.92 -22.94
CA GLN A 345 10.78 16.34 -22.75
C GLN A 345 12.29 16.58 -22.89
N ASN A 346 13.11 15.65 -22.38
CA ASN A 346 14.57 15.75 -22.46
C ASN A 346 15.14 15.46 -23.86
N GLN A 347 14.42 14.76 -24.73
CA GLN A 347 14.89 14.27 -26.03
C GLN A 347 14.01 14.76 -27.21
N GLN A 348 13.19 15.77 -26.97
CA GLN A 348 12.15 16.19 -27.90
C GLN A 348 12.68 16.50 -29.31
N GLU A 349 13.77 17.24 -29.41
CA GLU A 349 14.38 17.64 -30.69
C GLU A 349 14.82 16.43 -31.50
N ILE A 350 15.56 15.50 -30.90
CA ILE A 350 16.04 14.28 -31.56
C ILE A 350 14.88 13.41 -32.03
N VAL A 351 13.83 13.27 -31.21
CA VAL A 351 12.66 12.46 -31.57
C VAL A 351 11.87 13.11 -32.68
N GLN A 352 11.76 14.45 -32.72
CA GLN A 352 11.13 15.16 -33.84
C GLN A 352 11.89 14.93 -35.14
N GLU A 353 13.21 14.94 -35.12
CA GLU A 353 14.03 14.63 -36.28
C GLU A 353 13.81 13.20 -36.78
N ILE A 354 13.79 12.20 -35.86
CA ILE A 354 13.43 10.79 -36.18
C ILE A 354 12.05 10.71 -36.84
N MET A 355 11.08 11.50 -36.39
CA MET A 355 9.73 11.52 -36.99
C MET A 355 9.74 12.07 -38.41
N GLN A 356 10.57 13.06 -38.70
CA GLN A 356 10.72 13.63 -40.04
C GLN A 356 11.38 12.64 -41.02
N ILE A 357 12.36 11.86 -40.58
CA ILE A 357 13.01 10.83 -41.38
C ILE A 357 12.04 9.68 -41.68
N ASN A 358 11.22 9.27 -40.71
CA ASN A 358 10.29 8.13 -40.83
C ASN A 358 8.86 8.57 -41.24
N ARG A 359 8.73 9.30 -42.33
CA ARG A 359 7.46 9.87 -42.79
C ARG A 359 6.30 8.86 -42.93
N HIS A 360 6.59 7.64 -43.35
CA HIS A 360 5.58 6.57 -43.45
C HIS A 360 4.97 6.15 -42.11
N LYS A 361 5.68 6.39 -40.99
CA LYS A 361 5.21 6.14 -39.62
C LYS A 361 4.58 7.36 -38.95
N LEU A 362 4.54 8.49 -39.62
CA LEU A 362 4.05 9.77 -39.06
C LEU A 362 2.63 9.66 -38.45
N PRO A 363 1.66 8.92 -39.04
CA PRO A 363 0.35 8.75 -38.42
C PRO A 363 0.40 8.07 -37.03
N TYR A 364 1.30 7.11 -36.86
CA TYR A 364 1.48 6.42 -35.58
C TYR A 364 2.17 7.33 -34.55
N TYR A 365 3.18 8.08 -34.95
CA TYR A 365 3.82 9.08 -34.09
C TYR A 365 2.83 10.15 -33.61
N ARG A 366 1.99 10.69 -34.50
CA ARG A 366 0.95 11.66 -34.12
C ARG A 366 -0.05 11.10 -33.12
N LYS A 367 -0.46 9.83 -33.24
CA LYS A 367 -1.31 9.14 -32.23
C LYS A 367 -0.57 9.01 -30.89
N GLY A 368 0.70 8.68 -30.93
CA GLY A 368 1.55 8.57 -29.74
C GLY A 368 1.73 9.91 -29.03
N LEU A 369 1.99 11.00 -29.77
CA LEU A 369 2.09 12.35 -29.21
C LEU A 369 0.79 12.81 -28.56
N ARG A 370 -0.36 12.59 -29.22
CA ARG A 370 -1.66 12.91 -28.63
C ARG A 370 -1.93 12.10 -27.34
N ALA A 371 -1.54 10.82 -27.33
CA ALA A 371 -1.64 10.01 -26.12
C ALA A 371 -0.74 10.56 -25.01
N MET A 372 0.47 11.00 -25.34
CA MET A 372 1.43 11.59 -24.40
C MET A 372 0.90 12.92 -23.83
N GLU A 373 0.34 13.80 -24.65
CA GLU A 373 -0.30 15.06 -24.21
C GLU A 373 -1.43 14.79 -23.20
N LEU A 374 -2.32 13.82 -23.52
CA LEU A 374 -3.39 13.42 -22.60
C LEU A 374 -2.84 12.80 -21.30
N ILE A 375 -1.80 12.00 -21.38
CA ILE A 375 -1.13 11.46 -20.17
C ILE A 375 -0.51 12.61 -19.37
N GLN A 376 0.21 13.51 -20.02
CA GLN A 376 0.84 14.65 -19.35
C GLN A 376 -0.18 15.54 -18.64
N SER A 377 -1.38 15.73 -19.18
CA SER A 377 -2.44 16.48 -18.51
C SER A 377 -2.98 15.81 -17.24
N THR A 378 -2.66 14.53 -17.00
CA THR A 378 -3.04 13.78 -15.79
C THR A 378 -1.91 13.69 -14.76
N LEU A 379 -0.67 13.96 -15.17
CA LEU A 379 0.52 13.95 -14.30
C LEU A 379 0.73 15.32 -13.65
#